data_cdef681b7d22d336d0faafd552cf3fe3
#
_entry.id   cdef681b7d22d336d0faafd552cf3fe3
#
_cell.length_a   1.000
_cell.length_b   1.000
_cell.length_c   1.000
_cell.angle_alpha   90.00
_cell.angle_beta   90.00
_cell.angle_gamma   90.00
#
_symmetry.space_group_name_H-M   'P 1'
#
loop_
_entity.id
_entity.type
_entity.pdbx_description
1 polymer ?
#
loop_
_entity_poly.entity_id
_entity_poly.type
_entity_poly.pdbx_seq_one_letter_code
_entity_poly.pdbx_strand_id
1 'polypeptide(L)'
;YIIEIEQNRYKVSSVKLSKTVMNKLRKNSKKKSSYASNKIEGNPLSEKQVNEVIESDERKHYLKPEQEVRNYFLALNYLEEKVNKKEKFSKKLILDVQKLVEKGASKEKIGLRGPMPPGVLFAVYDSKTGNPDYIPPEYCDIPGLLDELIEYVNTTDDHPLIVAAVVHYQLVTIHPFEDGNGRTARLLSGYIMDLNGYGFNGVGSLEEYFAYDIDEYYESIQMGLPALYYSGRENPPHPEIWIHYFLRMVKLYSGKVCDLQLASEEEDIAGSLSFLKGKEKELLQFLMKNYRGEFTPIEVSRELSVTNKTIINRLAVLVKNGFVIPILVKERIRSYELSEFTRDHETEIMKMIGSGKRRSSK
;
A
#
# COMPACT_ATOMS: atom_id res chain seq x y z
N TYR A 1 6.49 20.08 -1.91
CA TYR A 1 6.22 18.62 -1.91
C TYR A 1 4.81 18.30 -1.46
N ILE A 2 4.33 18.81 -0.32
CA ILE A 2 2.98 18.49 0.19
C ILE A 2 1.90 18.81 -0.84
N ILE A 3 1.93 19.99 -1.49
CA ILE A 3 0.97 20.39 -2.52
C ILE A 3 0.92 19.35 -3.67
N GLU A 4 2.08 18.90 -4.15
CA GLU A 4 2.16 17.92 -5.24
C GLU A 4 1.64 16.54 -4.78
N ILE A 5 1.94 16.14 -3.54
CA ILE A 5 1.41 14.90 -2.96
C ILE A 5 -0.11 14.97 -2.85
N GLU A 6 -0.67 16.11 -2.40
CA GLU A 6 -2.12 16.33 -2.35
C GLU A 6 -2.78 16.26 -3.73
N GLN A 7 -2.16 16.85 -4.74
CA GLN A 7 -2.64 16.76 -6.12
C GLN A 7 -2.67 15.31 -6.63
N ASN A 8 -1.62 14.53 -6.33
CA ASN A 8 -1.57 13.11 -6.67
C ASN A 8 -2.61 12.32 -5.90
N ARG A 9 -2.80 12.59 -4.60
CA ARG A 9 -3.83 11.97 -3.76
C ARG A 9 -5.23 12.23 -4.33
N TYR A 10 -5.51 13.46 -4.73
CA TYR A 10 -6.79 13.80 -5.35
C TYR A 10 -7.01 13.04 -6.67
N LYS A 11 -6.01 12.99 -7.54
CA LYS A 11 -6.10 12.22 -8.81
C LYS A 11 -6.36 10.74 -8.54
N VAL A 12 -5.60 10.12 -7.63
CA VAL A 12 -5.77 8.71 -7.25
C VAL A 12 -7.16 8.43 -6.67
N SER A 13 -7.75 9.36 -5.94
CA SER A 13 -9.10 9.21 -5.38
C SER A 13 -10.20 9.12 -6.44
N SER A 14 -9.96 9.63 -7.63
CA SER A 14 -10.89 9.58 -8.77
C SER A 14 -10.73 8.32 -9.64
N VAL A 15 -9.61 7.59 -9.50
CA VAL A 15 -9.36 6.36 -10.27
C VAL A 15 -10.27 5.22 -9.81
N LYS A 16 -10.93 4.57 -10.76
CA LYS A 16 -11.87 3.47 -10.53
C LYS A 16 -11.40 2.20 -11.21
N LEU A 17 -10.80 1.32 -10.45
CA LEU A 17 -10.32 0.03 -10.91
C LEU A 17 -11.28 -1.11 -10.52
N SER A 18 -11.36 -2.14 -11.34
CA SER A 18 -12.05 -3.37 -10.95
C SER A 18 -11.40 -3.99 -9.70
N LYS A 19 -12.20 -4.68 -8.88
CA LYS A 19 -11.69 -5.35 -7.66
C LYS A 19 -10.54 -6.30 -7.96
N THR A 20 -10.57 -6.96 -9.11
CA THR A 20 -9.53 -7.91 -9.53
C THR A 20 -8.20 -7.20 -9.79
N VAL A 21 -8.21 -6.11 -10.54
CA VAL A 21 -7.02 -5.30 -10.84
C VAL A 21 -6.49 -4.66 -9.57
N MET A 22 -7.34 -4.04 -8.75
CA MET A 22 -6.96 -3.42 -7.49
C MET A 22 -6.29 -4.43 -6.54
N ASN A 23 -6.87 -5.62 -6.36
CA ASN A 23 -6.29 -6.66 -5.50
C ASN A 23 -4.93 -7.14 -6.01
N LYS A 24 -4.76 -7.26 -7.33
CA LYS A 24 -3.48 -7.61 -7.95
C LYS A 24 -2.43 -6.54 -7.69
N LEU A 25 -2.77 -5.26 -7.88
CA LEU A 25 -1.86 -4.13 -7.62
C LEU A 25 -1.44 -4.09 -6.14
N ARG A 26 -2.39 -4.19 -5.20
CA ARG A 26 -2.11 -4.23 -3.76
C ARG A 26 -1.21 -5.39 -3.36
N LYS A 27 -1.49 -6.59 -3.87
CA LYS A 27 -0.65 -7.76 -3.58
C LYS A 27 0.78 -7.56 -4.10
N ASN A 28 0.94 -7.05 -5.32
CA ASN A 28 2.25 -6.76 -5.89
C ASN A 28 2.99 -5.68 -5.08
N SER A 29 2.28 -4.64 -4.64
CA SER A 29 2.84 -3.57 -3.81
C SER A 29 3.38 -4.11 -2.48
N LYS A 30 2.62 -4.95 -1.79
CA LYS A 30 3.08 -5.59 -0.54
C LYS A 30 4.30 -6.48 -0.73
N LYS A 31 4.41 -7.18 -1.86
CA LYS A 31 5.62 -7.97 -2.19
C LYS A 31 6.84 -7.07 -2.38
N LYS A 32 6.69 -5.96 -3.10
CA LYS A 32 7.75 -4.97 -3.31
C LYS A 32 8.19 -4.32 -2.01
N SER A 33 7.23 -3.91 -1.15
CA SER A 33 7.52 -3.40 0.18
C SER A 33 8.28 -4.43 1.02
N SER A 34 7.87 -5.70 0.99
CA SER A 34 8.55 -6.78 1.71
C SER A 34 9.97 -7.00 1.20
N TYR A 35 10.20 -6.94 -0.11
CA TYR A 35 11.53 -7.02 -0.69
C TYR A 35 12.38 -5.81 -0.28
N ALA A 36 11.90 -4.59 -0.56
CA ALA A 36 12.67 -3.37 -0.38
C ALA A 36 13.04 -3.13 1.10
N SER A 37 12.09 -3.29 2.02
CA SER A 37 12.34 -3.11 3.45
C SER A 37 13.37 -4.12 4.01
N ASN A 38 13.31 -5.36 3.58
CA ASN A 38 14.29 -6.37 4.01
C ASN A 38 15.66 -6.18 3.33
N LYS A 39 15.70 -5.70 2.09
CA LYS A 39 16.95 -5.33 1.40
C LYS A 39 17.70 -4.23 2.15
N ILE A 40 17.02 -3.22 2.71
CA ILE A 40 17.63 -2.18 3.55
C ILE A 40 18.35 -2.80 4.76
N GLU A 41 17.78 -3.86 5.34
CA GLU A 41 18.37 -4.60 6.46
C GLU A 41 19.41 -5.68 6.04
N GLY A 42 19.82 -5.67 4.76
CA GLY A 42 20.83 -6.61 4.26
C GLY A 42 20.31 -8.02 3.95
N ASN A 43 19.02 -8.23 3.84
CA ASN A 43 18.46 -9.53 3.45
C ASN A 43 18.96 -9.90 2.02
N PRO A 44 19.54 -11.11 1.82
CA PRO A 44 20.20 -11.48 0.58
C PRO A 44 19.26 -11.94 -0.55
N LEU A 45 17.96 -12.11 -0.27
CA LEU A 45 17.02 -12.62 -1.27
C LEU A 45 16.80 -11.63 -2.41
N SER A 46 16.77 -12.13 -3.63
CA SER A 46 16.33 -11.37 -4.80
C SER A 46 14.81 -11.15 -4.80
N GLU A 47 14.34 -10.16 -5.53
CA GLU A 47 12.89 -9.88 -5.65
C GLU A 47 12.12 -11.12 -6.16
N LYS A 48 12.71 -11.90 -7.09
CA LYS A 48 12.11 -13.15 -7.58
C LYS A 48 11.94 -14.18 -6.46
N GLN A 49 12.96 -14.40 -5.64
CA GLN A 49 12.88 -15.31 -4.50
C GLN A 49 11.88 -14.85 -3.46
N VAL A 50 11.80 -13.54 -3.19
CA VAL A 50 10.77 -12.95 -2.32
C VAL A 50 9.37 -13.26 -2.83
N ASN A 51 9.12 -13.10 -4.13
CA ASN A 51 7.84 -13.43 -4.75
C ASN A 51 7.50 -14.91 -4.60
N GLU A 52 8.47 -15.80 -4.80
CA GLU A 52 8.31 -17.25 -4.64
C GLU A 52 7.99 -17.63 -3.18
N VAL A 53 8.66 -17.01 -2.21
CA VAL A 53 8.40 -17.24 -0.77
C VAL A 53 6.98 -16.79 -0.37
N ILE A 54 6.54 -15.63 -0.86
CA ILE A 54 5.21 -15.09 -0.52
C ILE A 54 4.08 -15.86 -1.21
N GLU A 55 4.32 -16.41 -2.41
CA GLU A 55 3.33 -17.15 -3.18
C GLU A 55 3.28 -18.64 -2.85
N SER A 56 4.33 -19.18 -2.23
CA SER A 56 4.35 -20.58 -1.85
C SER A 56 3.36 -20.89 -0.73
N ASP A 57 2.89 -22.15 -0.71
CA ASP A 57 2.13 -22.68 0.41
C ASP A 57 2.90 -22.57 1.73
N GLU A 58 2.17 -22.54 2.83
CA GLU A 58 2.76 -22.42 4.16
C GLU A 58 3.63 -23.64 4.47
N ARG A 59 4.89 -23.39 4.84
CA ARG A 59 5.85 -24.43 5.23
C ARG A 59 6.02 -24.45 6.74
N LYS A 60 6.41 -25.61 7.28
CA LYS A 60 6.71 -25.74 8.72
C LYS A 60 7.97 -24.98 9.14
N HIS A 61 8.93 -24.84 8.23
CA HIS A 61 10.21 -24.18 8.48
C HIS A 61 10.61 -23.31 7.29
N TYR A 62 11.10 -22.12 7.59
CA TYR A 62 11.70 -21.18 6.66
C TYR A 62 13.14 -20.90 7.07
N LEU A 63 14.01 -20.61 6.12
CA LEU A 63 15.30 -19.99 6.42
C LEU A 63 15.09 -18.58 6.96
N LYS A 64 16.02 -18.06 7.79
CA LYS A 64 15.88 -16.72 8.39
C LYS A 64 15.51 -15.65 7.35
N PRO A 65 16.18 -15.50 6.19
CA PRO A 65 15.83 -14.50 5.20
C PRO A 65 14.42 -14.67 4.61
N GLU A 66 13.97 -15.91 4.41
CA GLU A 66 12.61 -16.20 3.93
C GLU A 66 11.56 -15.84 4.98
N GLN A 67 11.85 -16.15 6.26
CA GLN A 67 10.97 -15.83 7.38
C GLN A 67 10.80 -14.32 7.55
N GLU A 68 11.87 -13.54 7.46
CA GLU A 68 11.86 -12.09 7.57
C GLU A 68 10.93 -11.45 6.51
N VAL A 69 11.07 -11.86 5.27
CA VAL A 69 10.24 -11.38 4.16
C VAL A 69 8.77 -11.75 4.35
N ARG A 70 8.49 -13.00 4.75
CA ARG A 70 7.14 -13.46 5.03
C ARG A 70 6.51 -12.69 6.18
N ASN A 71 7.26 -12.47 7.25
CA ASN A 71 6.83 -11.71 8.41
C ASN A 71 6.45 -10.28 8.04
N TYR A 72 7.27 -9.61 7.23
CA TYR A 72 6.98 -8.25 6.76
C TYR A 72 5.69 -8.20 5.96
N PHE A 73 5.49 -9.14 5.03
CA PHE A 73 4.25 -9.25 4.26
C PHE A 73 3.02 -9.47 5.15
N LEU A 74 3.13 -10.31 6.18
CA LEU A 74 2.06 -10.55 7.15
C LEU A 74 1.80 -9.31 8.02
N ALA A 75 2.84 -8.57 8.40
CA ALA A 75 2.70 -7.32 9.13
C ALA A 75 1.97 -6.23 8.31
N LEU A 76 2.23 -6.15 7.01
CA LEU A 76 1.47 -5.27 6.09
C LEU A 76 -0.03 -5.63 6.06
N ASN A 77 -0.36 -6.93 6.01
CA ASN A 77 -1.76 -7.37 6.05
C ASN A 77 -2.42 -7.03 7.40
N TYR A 78 -1.70 -7.24 8.50
CA TYR A 78 -2.18 -6.89 9.83
C TYR A 78 -2.47 -5.40 9.97
N LEU A 79 -1.57 -4.54 9.48
CA LEU A 79 -1.75 -3.10 9.52
C LEU A 79 -2.90 -2.62 8.63
N GLU A 80 -3.11 -3.21 7.45
CA GLU A 80 -4.28 -2.92 6.62
C GLU A 80 -5.60 -3.19 7.37
N GLU A 81 -5.68 -4.29 8.14
CA GLU A 81 -6.85 -4.56 8.98
C GLU A 81 -7.03 -3.50 10.09
N LYS A 82 -5.92 -3.01 10.67
CA LYS A 82 -5.94 -1.97 11.70
C LYS A 82 -6.37 -0.62 11.14
N VAL A 83 -5.91 -0.25 9.95
CA VAL A 83 -6.35 0.93 9.21
C VAL A 83 -7.86 0.87 8.95
N ASN A 84 -8.36 -0.26 8.46
CA ASN A 84 -9.79 -0.44 8.21
C ASN A 84 -10.66 -0.29 9.47
N LYS A 85 -10.11 -0.64 10.65
CA LYS A 85 -10.75 -0.47 11.96
C LYS A 85 -10.51 0.91 12.58
N LYS A 86 -9.72 1.77 11.94
CA LYS A 86 -9.28 3.08 12.45
C LYS A 86 -8.69 2.98 13.86
N GLU A 87 -7.88 1.95 14.11
CA GLU A 87 -7.27 1.72 15.42
C GLU A 87 -6.27 2.84 15.73
N LYS A 88 -6.31 3.37 16.97
CA LYS A 88 -5.39 4.43 17.38
C LYS A 88 -3.95 3.92 17.51
N PHE A 89 -3.00 4.79 17.25
CA PHE A 89 -1.59 4.53 17.49
C PHE A 89 -1.34 4.27 18.97
N SER A 90 -0.68 3.18 19.32
CA SER A 90 -0.56 2.72 20.71
C SER A 90 0.66 1.85 20.91
N LYS A 91 1.14 1.75 22.17
CA LYS A 91 2.23 0.86 22.56
C LYS A 91 1.95 -0.61 22.19
N LYS A 92 0.68 -1.03 22.35
CA LYS A 92 0.26 -2.37 21.93
C LYS A 92 0.48 -2.59 20.44
N LEU A 93 0.09 -1.63 19.59
CA LEU A 93 0.28 -1.70 18.13
C LEU A 93 1.77 -1.81 17.79
N ILE A 94 2.62 -0.99 18.42
CA ILE A 94 4.07 -0.99 18.21
C ILE A 94 4.65 -2.38 18.54
N LEU A 95 4.30 -2.94 19.71
CA LEU A 95 4.76 -4.25 20.14
C LEU A 95 4.22 -5.40 19.27
N ASP A 96 2.97 -5.35 18.86
CA ASP A 96 2.36 -6.36 17.99
C ASP A 96 3.04 -6.39 16.62
N VAL A 97 3.38 -5.22 16.05
CA VAL A 97 4.08 -5.12 14.76
C VAL A 97 5.50 -5.70 14.88
N GLN A 98 6.27 -5.31 15.89
CA GLN A 98 7.61 -5.87 16.09
C GLN A 98 7.57 -7.39 16.30
N LYS A 99 6.63 -7.88 17.09
CA LYS A 99 6.42 -9.32 17.30
C LYS A 99 6.14 -10.06 15.99
N LEU A 100 5.37 -9.46 15.09
CA LEU A 100 5.12 -10.05 13.76
C LEU A 100 6.38 -10.06 12.92
N VAL A 101 7.12 -8.95 12.90
CA VAL A 101 8.36 -8.79 12.11
C VAL A 101 9.41 -9.81 12.50
N GLU A 102 9.57 -10.07 13.82
CA GLU A 102 10.63 -10.95 14.35
C GLU A 102 10.19 -12.40 14.60
N LYS A 103 8.92 -12.73 14.42
CA LYS A 103 8.39 -14.06 14.71
C LYS A 103 9.14 -15.17 13.98
N GLY A 104 9.93 -15.96 14.71
CA GLY A 104 10.70 -17.09 14.16
C GLY A 104 11.89 -16.69 13.26
N ALA A 105 12.16 -15.40 13.08
CA ALA A 105 13.30 -14.90 12.31
C ALA A 105 14.50 -14.58 13.22
N SER A 106 14.24 -13.95 14.36
CA SER A 106 15.28 -13.62 15.33
C SER A 106 15.33 -14.64 16.47
N LYS A 107 16.53 -14.83 17.02
CA LYS A 107 16.77 -15.53 18.30
C LYS A 107 16.72 -14.55 19.47
N GLU A 108 16.73 -13.26 19.19
CA GLU A 108 16.71 -12.19 20.17
C GLU A 108 15.35 -12.07 20.84
N LYS A 109 15.33 -11.36 21.95
CA LYS A 109 14.11 -11.15 22.73
C LYS A 109 13.07 -10.36 21.92
N ILE A 110 11.87 -10.89 21.83
CA ILE A 110 10.71 -10.16 21.30
C ILE A 110 10.20 -9.19 22.39
N GLY A 111 9.94 -7.95 21.98
CA GLY A 111 9.51 -6.88 22.88
C GLY A 111 10.64 -5.91 23.20
N LEU A 112 10.41 -5.03 24.18
CA LEU A 112 11.38 -4.01 24.54
C LEU A 112 12.69 -4.63 25.01
N ARG A 113 13.81 -4.07 24.53
CA ARG A 113 15.14 -4.47 25.00
C ARG A 113 15.32 -4.22 26.49
N GLY A 114 16.16 -5.00 27.08
CA GLY A 114 16.45 -4.95 28.53
C GLY A 114 17.81 -4.33 28.84
N PRO A 115 18.23 -4.43 30.10
CA PRO A 115 19.54 -3.96 30.55
C PRO A 115 20.66 -4.74 29.86
N MET A 116 21.74 -4.03 29.52
CA MET A 116 22.98 -4.64 29.08
C MET A 116 23.82 -5.10 30.28
N PRO A 117 24.74 -6.05 30.10
CA PRO A 117 25.71 -6.40 31.13
C PRO A 117 26.50 -5.18 31.61
N PRO A 118 26.95 -5.16 32.88
CA PRO A 118 27.74 -4.05 33.41
C PRO A 118 28.95 -3.72 32.55
N GLY A 119 29.10 -2.43 32.19
CA GLY A 119 30.20 -1.94 31.36
C GLY A 119 29.98 -2.14 29.87
N VAL A 120 28.83 -2.65 29.43
CA VAL A 120 28.46 -2.80 28.00
C VAL A 120 27.36 -1.81 27.66
N LEU A 121 27.58 -1.00 26.63
CA LEU A 121 26.55 -0.14 26.06
C LEU A 121 25.87 -0.85 24.89
N PHE A 122 24.57 -0.67 24.78
CA PHE A 122 23.86 -1.06 23.57
C PHE A 122 24.20 -0.05 22.47
N ALA A 123 24.60 -0.54 21.30
CA ALA A 123 24.91 0.31 20.15
C ALA A 123 24.33 -0.29 18.88
N VAL A 124 23.97 0.57 17.94
CA VAL A 124 23.66 0.19 16.56
C VAL A 124 24.98 0.18 15.80
N TYR A 125 25.22 -0.87 15.04
CA TYR A 125 26.46 -1.08 14.30
C TYR A 125 26.20 -0.95 12.79
N ASP A 126 27.13 -0.28 12.10
CA ASP A 126 27.17 -0.29 10.67
C ASP A 126 27.46 -1.72 10.17
N SER A 127 26.56 -2.25 9.36
CA SER A 127 26.66 -3.62 8.85
C SER A 127 27.82 -3.86 7.87
N LYS A 128 28.37 -2.81 7.25
CA LYS A 128 29.47 -2.89 6.30
C LYS A 128 30.82 -2.87 7.01
N THR A 129 30.97 -2.01 8.02
CA THR A 129 32.24 -1.78 8.72
C THR A 129 32.34 -2.51 10.05
N GLY A 130 31.23 -2.90 10.65
CA GLY A 130 31.16 -3.47 12.00
C GLY A 130 31.48 -2.46 13.12
N ASN A 131 31.58 -1.18 12.81
CA ASN A 131 31.82 -0.12 13.79
C ASN A 131 30.49 0.34 14.39
N PRO A 132 30.49 0.76 15.68
CA PRO A 132 29.31 1.37 16.27
C PRO A 132 29.04 2.73 15.60
N ASP A 133 27.80 2.91 15.19
CA ASP A 133 27.33 4.09 14.45
C ASP A 133 26.49 5.01 15.32
N TYR A 134 25.64 4.42 16.16
CA TYR A 134 24.71 5.15 16.99
C TYR A 134 24.53 4.49 18.39
N ILE A 135 24.44 5.29 19.43
CA ILE A 135 24.15 4.85 20.80
C ILE A 135 22.71 5.28 21.17
N PRO A 136 21.75 4.33 21.21
CA PRO A 136 20.37 4.64 21.57
C PRO A 136 20.22 4.98 23.07
N PRO A 137 19.03 5.48 23.48
CA PRO A 137 18.69 5.72 24.88
C PRO A 137 18.93 4.51 25.77
N GLU A 138 19.10 4.75 27.05
CA GLU A 138 19.10 3.67 28.03
C GLU A 138 17.75 2.91 28.03
N TYR A 139 17.78 1.63 28.33
CA TYR A 139 16.57 0.79 28.31
C TYR A 139 15.47 1.27 29.27
N CYS A 140 15.83 1.93 30.37
CA CYS A 140 14.89 2.49 31.34
C CYS A 140 14.12 3.70 30.82
N ASP A 141 14.66 4.42 29.83
CA ASP A 141 14.03 5.61 29.24
C ASP A 141 13.01 5.24 28.14
N ILE A 142 13.15 4.05 27.55
CA ILE A 142 12.32 3.59 26.42
C ILE A 142 10.81 3.71 26.70
N PRO A 143 10.28 3.26 27.86
CA PRO A 143 8.84 3.36 28.11
C PRO A 143 8.32 4.80 28.06
N GLY A 144 9.04 5.73 28.66
CA GLY A 144 8.68 7.17 28.68
C GLY A 144 8.73 7.78 27.28
N LEU A 145 9.81 7.54 26.53
CA LEU A 145 9.96 8.04 25.16
C LEU A 145 8.90 7.51 24.21
N LEU A 146 8.50 6.25 24.38
CA LEU A 146 7.38 5.69 23.59
C LEU A 146 6.04 6.30 23.97
N ASP A 147 5.80 6.54 25.25
CA ASP A 147 4.56 7.14 25.73
C ASP A 147 4.43 8.60 25.22
N GLU A 148 5.54 9.39 25.23
CA GLU A 148 5.60 10.72 24.61
C GLU A 148 5.33 10.69 23.09
N LEU A 149 5.94 9.76 22.37
CA LEU A 149 5.69 9.60 20.94
C LEU A 149 4.21 9.27 20.66
N ILE A 150 3.61 8.38 21.45
CA ILE A 150 2.21 7.98 21.31
C ILE A 150 1.27 9.16 21.62
N GLU A 151 1.57 9.94 22.65
CA GLU A 151 0.82 11.15 22.98
C GLU A 151 0.89 12.15 21.83
N TYR A 152 2.10 12.48 21.34
CA TYR A 152 2.28 13.33 20.18
C TYR A 152 1.44 12.90 18.99
N VAL A 153 1.52 11.63 18.56
CA VAL A 153 0.78 11.12 17.39
C VAL A 153 -0.73 11.24 17.56
N ASN A 154 -1.25 11.08 18.79
CA ASN A 154 -2.70 11.09 19.01
C ASN A 154 -3.27 12.48 19.32
N THR A 155 -2.44 13.49 19.57
CA THR A 155 -2.90 14.83 20.03
C THR A 155 -2.44 15.98 19.15
N THR A 156 -1.43 15.79 18.29
CA THR A 156 -0.89 16.87 17.44
C THR A 156 -1.84 17.26 16.32
N ASP A 157 -1.81 18.54 15.96
CA ASP A 157 -2.45 19.09 14.77
C ASP A 157 -1.50 19.18 13.56
N ASP A 158 -0.30 18.61 13.67
CA ASP A 158 0.68 18.58 12.58
C ASP A 158 0.14 17.83 11.36
N HIS A 159 0.66 18.19 10.20
CA HIS A 159 0.30 17.52 8.96
C HIS A 159 0.63 16.01 9.01
N PRO A 160 -0.28 15.10 8.61
CA PRO A 160 -0.07 13.65 8.76
C PRO A 160 1.23 13.10 8.17
N LEU A 161 1.74 13.69 7.10
CA LEU A 161 3.03 13.31 6.52
C LEU A 161 4.22 13.71 7.38
N ILE A 162 4.10 14.80 8.13
CA ILE A 162 5.11 15.21 9.13
C ILE A 162 5.06 14.23 10.30
N VAL A 163 3.86 13.92 10.80
CA VAL A 163 3.67 12.91 11.86
C VAL A 163 4.27 11.56 11.46
N ALA A 164 4.04 11.11 10.23
CA ALA A 164 4.62 9.87 9.71
C ALA A 164 6.16 9.91 9.68
N ALA A 165 6.75 11.04 9.26
CA ALA A 165 8.19 11.23 9.27
C ALA A 165 8.77 11.22 10.69
N VAL A 166 8.09 11.87 11.64
CA VAL A 166 8.48 11.88 13.07
C VAL A 166 8.39 10.49 13.67
N VAL A 167 7.31 9.75 13.42
CA VAL A 167 7.15 8.36 13.90
C VAL A 167 8.30 7.48 13.41
N HIS A 168 8.64 7.59 12.13
CA HIS A 168 9.76 6.84 11.55
C HIS A 168 11.07 7.18 12.28
N TYR A 169 11.41 8.46 12.33
CA TYR A 169 12.63 8.94 12.96
C TYR A 169 12.72 8.52 14.43
N GLN A 170 11.67 8.79 15.21
CA GLN A 170 11.67 8.52 16.64
C GLN A 170 11.79 7.02 16.95
N LEU A 171 11.11 6.15 16.21
CA LEU A 171 11.24 4.70 16.43
C LEU A 171 12.64 4.18 16.10
N VAL A 172 13.27 4.68 15.04
CA VAL A 172 14.67 4.31 14.71
C VAL A 172 15.63 4.84 15.77
N THR A 173 15.39 6.04 16.29
CA THR A 173 16.26 6.73 17.26
C THR A 173 16.10 6.18 18.67
N ILE A 174 14.87 5.97 19.16
CA ILE A 174 14.60 5.32 20.46
C ILE A 174 15.16 3.89 20.45
N HIS A 175 15.10 3.25 19.29
CA HIS A 175 15.61 1.88 19.08
C HIS A 175 15.13 0.92 20.16
N PRO A 176 13.81 0.78 20.33
CA PRO A 176 13.23 0.15 21.51
C PRO A 176 13.43 -1.37 21.59
N PHE A 177 13.90 -2.02 20.53
CA PHE A 177 14.01 -3.46 20.41
C PHE A 177 15.45 -3.92 20.21
N GLU A 178 15.71 -5.19 20.43
CA GLU A 178 17.01 -5.80 20.12
C GLU A 178 17.20 -5.99 18.59
N ASP A 179 16.10 -6.32 17.88
CA ASP A 179 16.07 -6.44 16.41
C ASP A 179 14.73 -5.95 15.84
N GLY A 180 14.70 -5.63 14.54
CA GLY A 180 13.49 -5.24 13.81
C GLY A 180 13.07 -3.78 13.94
N ASN A 181 13.92 -2.90 14.49
CA ASN A 181 13.59 -1.48 14.69
C ASN A 181 13.30 -0.76 13.36
N GLY A 182 14.18 -0.87 12.34
CA GLY A 182 13.99 -0.23 11.05
C GLY A 182 12.74 -0.73 10.32
N ARG A 183 12.52 -2.04 10.28
CA ARG A 183 11.33 -2.66 9.68
C ARG A 183 10.05 -2.19 10.36
N THR A 184 10.04 -2.18 11.70
CA THR A 184 8.91 -1.68 12.50
C THR A 184 8.64 -0.20 12.27
N ALA A 185 9.68 0.63 12.21
CA ALA A 185 9.55 2.06 11.96
C ALA A 185 8.95 2.35 10.58
N ARG A 186 9.41 1.67 9.51
CA ARG A 186 8.85 1.81 8.17
C ARG A 186 7.38 1.41 8.11
N LEU A 187 7.03 0.26 8.71
CA LEU A 187 5.65 -0.21 8.79
C LEU A 187 4.72 0.75 9.52
N LEU A 188 5.14 1.28 10.67
CA LEU A 188 4.31 2.17 11.49
C LEU A 188 4.22 3.59 10.90
N SER A 189 5.25 4.08 10.24
CA SER A 189 5.20 5.30 9.46
C SER A 189 4.18 5.18 8.30
N GLY A 190 4.22 4.06 7.55
CA GLY A 190 3.24 3.74 6.53
C GLY A 190 1.81 3.65 7.09
N TYR A 191 1.65 3.06 8.28
CA TYR A 191 0.36 3.00 8.98
C TYR A 191 -0.23 4.38 9.24
N ILE A 192 0.58 5.35 9.72
CA ILE A 192 0.13 6.73 9.92
C ILE A 192 -0.32 7.36 8.59
N MET A 193 0.42 7.13 7.52
CA MET A 193 0.05 7.60 6.18
C MET A 193 -1.28 7.00 5.73
N ASP A 194 -1.44 5.68 5.83
CA ASP A 194 -2.65 4.94 5.41
C ASP A 194 -3.88 5.40 6.21
N LEU A 195 -3.74 5.55 7.54
CA LEU A 195 -4.81 5.97 8.42
C LEU A 195 -5.36 7.37 8.07
N ASN A 196 -4.51 8.23 7.51
CA ASN A 196 -4.84 9.60 7.12
C ASN A 196 -5.07 9.79 5.61
N GLY A 197 -5.23 8.68 4.86
CA GLY A 197 -5.58 8.71 3.44
C GLY A 197 -4.41 8.96 2.48
N TYR A 198 -3.17 8.80 2.94
CA TYR A 198 -1.96 8.88 2.11
C TYR A 198 -1.41 7.48 1.71
N GLY A 199 -2.21 6.44 1.86
CA GLY A 199 -1.88 5.08 1.43
C GLY A 199 -2.13 4.80 -0.05
N PHE A 200 -2.63 5.78 -0.81
CA PHE A 200 -2.84 5.70 -2.27
C PHE A 200 -3.50 4.38 -2.70
N ASN A 201 -4.59 4.00 -2.03
CA ASN A 201 -5.34 2.75 -2.23
C ASN A 201 -4.53 1.46 -1.93
N GLY A 202 -3.42 1.53 -1.21
CA GLY A 202 -2.51 0.41 -0.93
C GLY A 202 -1.70 -0.03 -2.16
N VAL A 203 -1.54 0.86 -3.14
CA VAL A 203 -0.76 0.61 -4.36
C VAL A 203 0.59 1.31 -4.26
N GLY A 204 1.65 0.61 -4.69
CA GLY A 204 3.03 1.08 -4.62
C GLY A 204 3.74 0.68 -3.32
N SER A 205 5.01 1.03 -3.23
CA SER A 205 5.87 0.79 -2.07
C SER A 205 6.76 2.00 -1.85
N LEU A 206 6.63 2.63 -0.69
CA LEU A 206 7.50 3.74 -0.29
C LEU A 206 8.91 3.22 0.03
N GLU A 207 9.02 2.00 0.54
CA GLU A 207 10.29 1.36 0.87
C GLU A 207 11.20 1.17 -0.36
N GLU A 208 10.64 1.04 -1.58
CA GLU A 208 11.45 0.99 -2.81
C GLU A 208 12.29 2.28 -2.97
N TYR A 209 11.76 3.43 -2.55
CA TYR A 209 12.45 4.72 -2.63
C TYR A 209 13.55 4.84 -1.58
N PHE A 210 13.34 4.34 -0.37
CA PHE A 210 14.38 4.26 0.65
C PHE A 210 15.49 3.26 0.25
N ALA A 211 15.11 2.13 -0.36
CA ALA A 211 16.04 1.10 -0.81
C ALA A 211 16.80 1.45 -2.10
N TYR A 212 16.39 2.50 -2.82
CA TYR A 212 17.06 2.95 -4.04
C TYR A 212 18.45 3.50 -3.75
N ASP A 213 18.57 4.33 -2.71
CA ASP A 213 19.83 4.83 -2.18
C ASP A 213 19.84 4.68 -0.65
N ILE A 214 20.38 3.55 -0.19
CA ILE A 214 20.39 3.20 1.23
C ILE A 214 21.34 4.13 2.01
N ASP A 215 22.42 4.56 1.39
CA ASP A 215 23.38 5.45 2.03
C ASP A 215 22.76 6.84 2.25
N GLU A 216 22.07 7.42 1.25
CA GLU A 216 21.31 8.67 1.41
C GLU A 216 20.21 8.54 2.48
N TYR A 217 19.53 7.40 2.54
CA TYR A 217 18.51 7.15 3.56
C TYR A 217 19.08 7.22 4.97
N TYR A 218 20.20 6.56 5.24
CA TYR A 218 20.83 6.60 6.57
C TYR A 218 21.46 7.96 6.89
N GLU A 219 22.11 8.60 5.92
CA GLU A 219 22.65 9.96 6.07
C GLU A 219 21.56 10.98 6.44
N SER A 220 20.37 10.84 5.83
CA SER A 220 19.22 11.71 6.12
C SER A 220 18.67 11.49 7.53
N ILE A 221 18.66 10.27 8.04
CA ILE A 221 18.29 9.96 9.44
C ILE A 221 19.33 10.54 10.40
N GLN A 222 20.61 10.46 10.05
CA GLN A 222 21.72 10.96 10.88
C GLN A 222 21.77 12.50 10.91
N MET A 223 21.14 13.20 9.96
CA MET A 223 21.01 14.66 9.91
C MET A 223 22.33 15.42 10.04
N GLY A 224 23.42 14.89 9.47
CA GLY A 224 24.76 15.50 9.53
C GLY A 224 25.44 15.42 10.90
N LEU A 225 24.86 14.67 11.86
CA LEU A 225 25.51 14.44 13.15
C LEU A 225 26.67 13.44 12.98
N PRO A 226 27.73 13.58 13.81
CA PRO A 226 28.83 12.62 13.77
C PRO A 226 28.38 11.23 14.24
N ALA A 227 29.11 10.20 13.83
CA ALA A 227 28.95 8.86 14.39
C ALA A 227 29.03 8.88 15.92
N LEU A 228 28.34 7.97 16.58
CA LEU A 228 28.25 7.84 18.03
C LEU A 228 27.65 9.06 18.75
N TYR A 229 26.87 9.89 18.05
CA TYR A 229 26.15 10.92 18.79
C TYR A 229 25.11 10.29 19.71
N TYR A 230 25.03 10.81 20.93
CA TYR A 230 24.09 10.30 21.94
C TYR A 230 22.99 11.31 22.26
N SER A 231 23.35 12.58 22.38
CA SER A 231 22.42 13.66 22.64
C SER A 231 21.86 14.24 21.36
N GLY A 232 20.64 14.66 21.35
CA GLY A 232 20.01 15.31 20.19
C GLY A 232 18.89 14.49 19.56
N ARG A 233 18.67 13.27 19.98
CA ARG A 233 17.53 12.48 19.55
C ARG A 233 16.20 13.06 20.01
N GLU A 234 16.17 13.69 21.18
CA GLU A 234 15.01 14.39 21.71
C GLU A 234 14.80 15.72 20.96
N ASN A 235 15.91 16.34 20.57
CA ASN A 235 15.92 17.65 19.95
C ASN A 235 16.99 17.71 18.85
N PRO A 236 16.80 17.03 17.71
CA PRO A 236 17.80 16.98 16.66
C PRO A 236 18.08 18.38 16.11
N PRO A 237 19.35 18.74 15.85
CA PRO A 237 19.73 20.09 15.45
C PRO A 237 19.22 20.49 14.06
N HIS A 238 18.98 19.51 13.18
CA HIS A 238 18.59 19.71 11.79
C HIS A 238 17.43 18.77 11.36
N PRO A 239 16.27 18.80 12.04
CA PRO A 239 15.14 17.90 11.73
C PRO A 239 14.61 18.11 10.30
N GLU A 240 14.83 19.27 9.71
CA GLU A 240 14.46 19.59 8.34
C GLU A 240 15.14 18.68 7.32
N ILE A 241 16.33 18.15 7.57
CA ILE A 241 17.05 17.24 6.65
C ILE A 241 16.24 15.97 6.46
N TRP A 242 15.86 15.32 7.57
CA TRP A 242 15.06 14.11 7.52
C TRP A 242 13.64 14.35 6.97
N ILE A 243 12.95 15.38 7.45
CA ILE A 243 11.59 15.69 7.01
C ILE A 243 11.57 15.99 5.51
N HIS A 244 12.54 16.77 5.02
CA HIS A 244 12.68 17.10 3.60
C HIS A 244 12.92 15.84 2.75
N TYR A 245 13.84 14.96 3.18
CA TYR A 245 14.10 13.69 2.53
C TYR A 245 12.83 12.82 2.47
N PHE A 246 12.18 12.63 3.62
CA PHE A 246 10.96 11.81 3.72
C PHE A 246 9.87 12.33 2.79
N LEU A 247 9.57 13.61 2.81
CA LEU A 247 8.56 14.24 1.94
C LEU A 247 8.94 14.14 0.45
N ARG A 248 10.22 14.22 0.12
CA ARG A 248 10.72 14.01 -1.25
C ARG A 248 10.45 12.58 -1.71
N MET A 249 10.72 11.58 -0.86
CA MET A 249 10.43 10.18 -1.19
C MET A 249 8.92 9.95 -1.35
N VAL A 250 8.10 10.49 -0.46
CA VAL A 250 6.62 10.40 -0.59
C VAL A 250 6.13 11.09 -1.87
N LYS A 251 6.69 12.24 -2.26
CA LYS A 251 6.35 12.90 -3.53
C LYS A 251 6.65 11.99 -4.73
N LEU A 252 7.85 11.43 -4.81
CA LEU A 252 8.24 10.53 -5.90
C LEU A 252 7.35 9.27 -5.94
N TYR A 253 7.12 8.67 -4.79
CA TYR A 253 6.22 7.55 -4.59
C TYR A 253 4.80 7.86 -5.09
N SER A 254 4.20 8.95 -4.60
CA SER A 254 2.82 9.32 -4.95
C SER A 254 2.64 9.61 -6.44
N GLY A 255 3.62 10.24 -7.09
CA GLY A 255 3.61 10.48 -8.53
C GLY A 255 3.61 9.19 -9.32
N LYS A 256 4.53 8.26 -8.98
CA LYS A 256 4.61 6.97 -9.66
C LYS A 256 3.36 6.10 -9.47
N VAL A 257 2.78 6.14 -8.27
CA VAL A 257 1.53 5.42 -7.96
C VAL A 257 0.35 6.00 -8.73
N CYS A 258 0.29 7.33 -8.85
CA CYS A 258 -0.73 8.00 -9.65
C CYS A 258 -0.65 7.56 -11.12
N ASP A 259 0.52 7.61 -11.74
CA ASP A 259 0.74 7.17 -13.11
C ASP A 259 0.36 5.70 -13.32
N LEU A 260 0.76 4.85 -12.37
CA LEU A 260 0.45 3.41 -12.43
C LEU A 260 -1.05 3.14 -12.35
N GLN A 261 -1.77 3.82 -11.47
CA GLN A 261 -3.20 3.60 -11.33
C GLN A 261 -3.98 4.13 -12.53
N LEU A 262 -3.62 5.30 -13.08
CA LEU A 262 -4.24 5.83 -14.30
C LEU A 262 -4.01 4.91 -15.50
N ALA A 263 -2.79 4.44 -15.71
CA ALA A 263 -2.49 3.48 -16.78
C ALA A 263 -3.26 2.17 -16.61
N SER A 264 -3.36 1.67 -15.37
CA SER A 264 -4.10 0.43 -15.05
C SER A 264 -5.60 0.59 -15.27
N GLU A 265 -6.17 1.77 -15.07
CA GLU A 265 -7.58 2.08 -15.36
C GLU A 265 -7.88 1.99 -16.86
N GLU A 266 -7.03 2.60 -17.69
CA GLU A 266 -7.15 2.52 -19.14
C GLU A 266 -7.04 1.06 -19.64
N GLU A 267 -6.08 0.30 -19.10
CA GLU A 267 -5.90 -1.11 -19.44
C GLU A 267 -7.08 -1.99 -18.96
N ASP A 268 -7.65 -1.74 -17.80
CA ASP A 268 -8.78 -2.48 -17.24
C ASP A 268 -10.03 -2.29 -18.11
N ILE A 269 -10.30 -1.05 -18.52
CA ILE A 269 -11.40 -0.75 -19.43
C ILE A 269 -11.18 -1.42 -20.80
N ALA A 270 -9.99 -1.25 -21.38
CA ALA A 270 -9.67 -1.83 -22.69
C ALA A 270 -9.72 -3.37 -22.65
N GLY A 271 -9.18 -3.98 -21.59
CA GLY A 271 -9.20 -5.41 -21.35
C GLY A 271 -10.62 -5.96 -21.26
N SER A 272 -11.47 -5.34 -20.44
CA SER A 272 -12.89 -5.71 -20.30
C SER A 272 -13.65 -5.60 -21.63
N LEU A 273 -13.40 -4.53 -22.40
CA LEU A 273 -14.03 -4.33 -23.71
C LEU A 273 -13.53 -5.33 -24.78
N SER A 274 -12.32 -5.87 -24.66
CA SER A 274 -11.74 -6.81 -25.63
C SER A 274 -12.51 -8.12 -25.71
N PHE A 275 -13.16 -8.54 -24.62
CA PHE A 275 -13.97 -9.75 -24.55
C PHE A 275 -15.36 -9.59 -25.18
N LEU A 276 -15.78 -8.36 -25.50
CA LEU A 276 -17.07 -8.08 -26.11
C LEU A 276 -16.98 -8.11 -27.65
N LYS A 277 -17.88 -8.84 -28.30
CA LYS A 277 -18.08 -8.77 -29.75
C LYS A 277 -18.87 -7.52 -30.14
N GLY A 278 -18.98 -7.25 -31.44
CA GLY A 278 -19.66 -6.05 -31.94
C GLY A 278 -21.09 -5.88 -31.41
N LYS A 279 -21.85 -6.97 -31.34
CA LYS A 279 -23.26 -6.94 -30.89
C LYS A 279 -23.42 -6.72 -29.37
N GLU A 280 -22.49 -7.20 -28.57
CA GLU A 280 -22.44 -6.90 -27.12
C GLU A 280 -22.03 -5.45 -26.89
N LYS A 281 -21.06 -4.92 -27.67
CA LYS A 281 -20.67 -3.50 -27.62
C LYS A 281 -21.82 -2.56 -28.01
N GLU A 282 -22.56 -2.91 -29.06
CA GLU A 282 -23.76 -2.16 -29.46
C GLU A 282 -24.82 -2.16 -28.37
N LEU A 283 -25.06 -3.31 -27.73
CA LEU A 283 -26.00 -3.42 -26.62
C LEU A 283 -25.52 -2.58 -25.42
N LEU A 284 -24.24 -2.65 -25.06
CA LEU A 284 -23.68 -1.84 -23.96
C LEU A 284 -23.84 -0.35 -24.21
N GLN A 285 -23.53 0.13 -25.43
CA GLN A 285 -23.73 1.53 -25.81
C GLN A 285 -25.19 1.94 -25.73
N PHE A 286 -26.11 1.05 -26.15
CA PHE A 286 -27.55 1.30 -26.06
C PHE A 286 -28.01 1.44 -24.61
N LEU A 287 -27.58 0.51 -23.74
CA LEU A 287 -27.93 0.52 -22.31
C LEU A 287 -27.42 1.79 -21.60
N MET A 288 -26.15 2.17 -21.84
CA MET A 288 -25.59 3.39 -21.26
C MET A 288 -26.32 4.67 -21.67
N LYS A 289 -26.85 4.71 -22.90
CA LYS A 289 -27.59 5.89 -23.40
C LYS A 289 -29.02 5.96 -22.85
N ASN A 290 -29.70 4.84 -22.67
CA ASN A 290 -31.15 4.82 -22.45
C ASN A 290 -31.56 4.44 -21.03
N TYR A 291 -30.68 3.83 -20.21
CA TYR A 291 -31.02 3.35 -18.88
C TYR A 291 -30.09 3.93 -17.81
N ARG A 292 -30.69 4.55 -16.80
CA ARG A 292 -29.96 5.06 -15.61
C ARG A 292 -30.26 4.26 -14.33
N GLY A 293 -31.23 3.35 -14.41
CA GLY A 293 -31.66 2.46 -13.31
C GLY A 293 -31.84 1.04 -13.81
N GLU A 294 -32.73 0.31 -13.14
CA GLU A 294 -33.07 -1.07 -13.49
C GLU A 294 -33.75 -1.17 -14.85
N PHE A 295 -33.47 -2.24 -15.56
CA PHE A 295 -34.11 -2.60 -16.82
C PHE A 295 -34.33 -4.09 -16.93
N THR A 296 -35.30 -4.51 -17.75
CA THR A 296 -35.58 -5.92 -18.01
C THR A 296 -35.19 -6.34 -19.43
N PRO A 297 -34.83 -7.61 -19.68
CA PRO A 297 -34.55 -8.10 -21.03
C PRO A 297 -35.71 -7.89 -21.99
N ILE A 298 -36.95 -7.90 -21.50
CA ILE A 298 -38.16 -7.70 -22.32
C ILE A 298 -38.26 -6.27 -22.82
N GLU A 299 -38.02 -5.26 -21.97
CA GLU A 299 -38.00 -3.85 -22.36
C GLU A 299 -36.95 -3.63 -23.44
N VAL A 300 -35.70 -4.06 -23.18
CA VAL A 300 -34.59 -3.92 -24.13
C VAL A 300 -34.88 -4.65 -25.46
N SER A 301 -35.52 -5.82 -25.41
CA SER A 301 -35.86 -6.59 -26.61
C SER A 301 -36.87 -5.88 -27.51
N ARG A 302 -37.87 -5.21 -26.91
CA ARG A 302 -38.86 -4.41 -27.63
C ARG A 302 -38.22 -3.20 -28.30
N GLU A 303 -37.38 -2.46 -27.61
CA GLU A 303 -36.75 -1.27 -28.13
C GLU A 303 -35.76 -1.56 -29.27
N LEU A 304 -35.02 -2.66 -29.17
CA LEU A 304 -34.06 -3.09 -30.19
C LEU A 304 -34.63 -3.97 -31.27
N SER A 305 -35.92 -4.33 -31.20
CA SER A 305 -36.59 -5.27 -32.15
C SER A 305 -35.80 -6.60 -32.27
N VAL A 306 -35.30 -7.13 -31.17
CA VAL A 306 -34.52 -8.38 -31.08
C VAL A 306 -35.21 -9.33 -30.11
N THR A 307 -35.07 -10.64 -30.30
CA THR A 307 -35.74 -11.64 -29.43
C THR A 307 -35.21 -11.51 -27.98
N ASN A 308 -36.10 -11.73 -27.00
CA ASN A 308 -35.77 -11.72 -25.57
C ASN A 308 -34.62 -12.70 -25.26
N LYS A 309 -34.60 -13.88 -25.85
CA LYS A 309 -33.52 -14.88 -25.69
C LYS A 309 -32.17 -14.33 -26.13
N THR A 310 -32.12 -13.58 -27.23
CA THR A 310 -30.88 -12.96 -27.71
C THR A 310 -30.38 -11.88 -26.74
N ILE A 311 -31.28 -11.08 -26.18
CA ILE A 311 -30.90 -10.07 -25.18
C ILE A 311 -30.35 -10.73 -23.91
N ILE A 312 -31.02 -11.76 -23.39
CA ILE A 312 -30.54 -12.53 -22.20
C ILE A 312 -29.13 -13.08 -22.44
N ASN A 313 -28.88 -13.68 -23.61
CA ASN A 313 -27.55 -14.21 -23.92
C ASN A 313 -26.47 -13.13 -23.98
N ARG A 314 -26.75 -11.96 -24.54
CA ARG A 314 -25.83 -10.83 -24.58
C ARG A 314 -25.63 -10.22 -23.19
N LEU A 315 -26.69 -10.07 -22.40
CA LEU A 315 -26.59 -9.60 -21.02
C LEU A 315 -25.73 -10.54 -20.16
N ALA A 316 -25.83 -11.86 -20.37
CA ALA A 316 -24.96 -12.82 -19.68
C ALA A 316 -23.46 -12.57 -19.95
N VAL A 317 -23.11 -12.17 -21.19
CA VAL A 317 -21.74 -11.78 -21.53
C VAL A 317 -21.35 -10.46 -20.84
N LEU A 318 -22.25 -9.47 -20.81
CA LEU A 318 -21.98 -8.20 -20.12
C LEU A 318 -21.83 -8.37 -18.60
N VAL A 319 -22.67 -9.25 -18.01
CA VAL A 319 -22.56 -9.61 -16.57
C VAL A 319 -21.22 -10.30 -16.29
N LYS A 320 -20.85 -11.29 -17.10
CA LYS A 320 -19.57 -12.01 -16.94
C LYS A 320 -18.36 -11.06 -17.00
N ASN A 321 -18.42 -10.01 -17.79
CA ASN A 321 -17.34 -9.03 -17.96
C ASN A 321 -17.53 -7.76 -17.09
N GLY A 322 -18.45 -7.78 -16.13
CA GLY A 322 -18.58 -6.74 -15.11
C GLY A 322 -19.26 -5.44 -15.53
N PHE A 323 -19.85 -5.36 -16.72
CA PHE A 323 -20.53 -4.16 -17.21
C PHE A 323 -21.97 -3.99 -16.69
N VAL A 324 -22.61 -5.10 -16.37
CA VAL A 324 -24.01 -5.15 -15.94
C VAL A 324 -24.12 -6.05 -14.73
N ILE A 325 -25.00 -5.72 -13.79
CA ILE A 325 -25.26 -6.48 -12.57
C ILE A 325 -26.69 -7.03 -12.62
N PRO A 326 -26.93 -8.34 -12.36
CA PRO A 326 -28.28 -8.88 -12.20
C PRO A 326 -28.85 -8.53 -10.82
N ILE A 327 -30.11 -8.13 -10.78
CA ILE A 327 -30.86 -7.89 -9.54
C ILE A 327 -31.71 -9.11 -9.26
N LEU A 328 -31.48 -9.73 -8.10
CA LEU A 328 -32.10 -10.97 -7.70
C LEU A 328 -33.27 -10.74 -6.73
N VAL A 329 -34.38 -11.41 -6.96
CA VAL A 329 -35.49 -11.51 -6.02
C VAL A 329 -35.80 -12.98 -5.82
N LYS A 330 -35.74 -13.49 -4.59
CA LYS A 330 -35.92 -14.90 -4.25
C LYS A 330 -35.10 -15.84 -5.18
N GLU A 331 -33.80 -15.55 -5.29
CA GLU A 331 -32.80 -16.29 -6.09
C GLU A 331 -33.04 -16.27 -7.62
N ARG A 332 -34.02 -15.53 -8.12
CA ARG A 332 -34.27 -15.37 -9.56
C ARG A 332 -33.90 -13.97 -10.02
N ILE A 333 -33.32 -13.87 -11.19
CA ILE A 333 -33.01 -12.58 -11.81
C ILE A 333 -34.36 -11.90 -12.15
N ARG A 334 -34.60 -10.75 -11.53
CA ARG A 334 -35.77 -9.90 -11.79
C ARG A 334 -35.50 -8.89 -12.89
N SER A 335 -34.37 -8.20 -12.78
CA SER A 335 -33.95 -7.09 -13.63
C SER A 335 -32.43 -7.02 -13.65
N TYR A 336 -31.90 -6.06 -14.39
CA TYR A 336 -30.48 -5.76 -14.49
C TYR A 336 -30.26 -4.26 -14.30
N GLU A 337 -29.05 -3.86 -13.91
CA GLU A 337 -28.59 -2.48 -13.94
C GLU A 337 -27.16 -2.38 -14.45
N LEU A 338 -26.76 -1.19 -14.90
CA LEU A 338 -25.34 -0.94 -15.20
C LEU A 338 -24.51 -1.03 -13.92
N SER A 339 -23.35 -1.67 -13.98
CA SER A 339 -22.44 -1.72 -12.84
C SER A 339 -21.93 -0.32 -12.47
N GLU A 340 -21.46 -0.13 -11.24
CA GLU A 340 -20.78 1.09 -10.81
C GLU A 340 -19.58 1.39 -11.73
N PHE A 341 -18.77 0.36 -12.04
CA PHE A 341 -17.67 0.46 -12.99
C PHE A 341 -18.12 1.04 -14.34
N THR A 342 -19.22 0.58 -14.91
CA THR A 342 -19.72 1.07 -16.20
C THR A 342 -20.24 2.50 -16.10
N ARG A 343 -20.91 2.85 -15.02
CA ARG A 343 -21.41 4.22 -14.77
C ARG A 343 -20.26 5.22 -14.62
N ASP A 344 -19.24 4.83 -13.86
CA ASP A 344 -18.08 5.69 -13.58
C ASP A 344 -17.22 5.94 -14.82
N HIS A 345 -17.17 4.97 -15.77
CA HIS A 345 -16.35 5.05 -16.99
C HIS A 345 -17.17 5.19 -18.28
N GLU A 346 -18.39 5.69 -18.19
CA GLU A 346 -19.30 5.77 -19.37
C GLU A 346 -18.65 6.49 -20.54
N THR A 347 -17.97 7.61 -20.28
CA THR A 347 -17.34 8.45 -21.31
C THR A 347 -16.20 7.72 -22.02
N GLU A 348 -15.32 7.08 -21.25
CA GLU A 348 -14.15 6.35 -21.73
C GLU A 348 -14.58 5.12 -22.53
N ILE A 349 -15.53 4.33 -22.02
CA ILE A 349 -16.11 3.17 -22.68
C ILE A 349 -16.74 3.58 -24.03
N MET A 350 -17.53 4.65 -24.05
CA MET A 350 -18.16 5.17 -25.26
C MET A 350 -17.13 5.59 -26.30
N LYS A 351 -16.07 6.29 -25.89
CA LYS A 351 -14.95 6.71 -26.76
C LYS A 351 -14.21 5.51 -27.35
N MET A 352 -13.88 4.50 -26.52
CA MET A 352 -13.17 3.29 -26.97
C MET A 352 -14.00 2.46 -27.95
N ILE A 353 -15.29 2.28 -27.70
CA ILE A 353 -16.18 1.56 -28.62
C ILE A 353 -16.35 2.34 -29.93
N GLY A 354 -16.46 3.68 -29.87
CA GLY A 354 -16.63 4.57 -31.05
C GLY A 354 -15.40 4.62 -31.94
N SER A 355 -14.20 4.60 -31.38
CA SER A 355 -12.93 4.60 -32.13
C SER A 355 -12.69 3.32 -32.94
N GLY A 356 -13.22 2.18 -32.46
CA GLY A 356 -13.13 0.89 -33.16
C GLY A 356 -13.89 0.86 -34.49
N LYS A 357 -14.93 1.66 -34.66
CA LYS A 357 -15.70 1.75 -35.91
C LYS A 357 -14.97 2.46 -37.04
N ARG A 358 -13.99 3.33 -36.75
CA ARG A 358 -13.22 4.07 -37.78
C ARG A 358 -12.07 3.28 -38.40
N ARG A 359 -11.66 2.15 -37.81
CA ARG A 359 -10.58 1.31 -38.35
C ARG A 359 -11.03 0.15 -39.23
N SER A 360 -12.34 -0.15 -39.28
CA SER A 360 -12.90 -1.23 -40.11
C SER A 360 -13.49 -0.72 -41.45
N SER A 361 -13.32 0.57 -41.77
CA SER A 361 -13.81 1.18 -43.03
C SER A 361 -12.66 1.75 -43.88
N LYS A 362 -11.49 1.10 -43.85
CA LYS A 362 -10.42 1.31 -44.83
C LYS A 362 -9.98 -0.02 -45.44
#